data_a630dcb9393b7f2a2c4288ed8702c2b3
#
_entry.id   a630dcb9393b7f2a2c4288ed8702c2b3
#
_cell.length_a   1.000
_cell.length_b   1.000
_cell.length_c   1.000
_cell.angle_alpha   90.00
_cell.angle_beta   90.00
_cell.angle_gamma   90.00
#
_symmetry.space_group_name_H-M   'P 1'
#
loop_
_entity.id
_entity.type
_entity.pdbx_description
1 polymer ?
#
loop_
_entity_poly.entity_id
_entity_poly.type
_entity_poly.pdbx_seq_one_letter_code
_entity_poly.pdbx_strand_id
1 'polypeptide(L)'
;LCRRLTGLDVVVVDKAGAPAGQKDVLLMRGMEGAARTATALIHAAVHRNLRVIVYTQSRKITELIAIWASGRAKKLRDKICAYRAGFLPEERRFIEKQLASGRLLCVVSTSALELGIDIGNLDLCILVGYPGTIMSTWQRAGRVGRDGKPSALVLIAHEDALDQYFM
;
A
#
# COMPACT_ATOMS: atom_id res chain seq x y z
N LEU A 1 -29.56 -4.86 -5.65
CA LEU A 1 -28.92 -6.19 -5.60
C LEU A 1 -29.42 -6.97 -4.38
N CYS A 2 -29.30 -6.46 -3.16
CA CYS A 2 -29.68 -7.15 -1.91
C CYS A 2 -31.14 -7.62 -1.94
N ARG A 3 -32.10 -6.75 -2.29
CA ARG A 3 -33.51 -7.14 -2.42
C ARG A 3 -33.75 -8.29 -3.41
N ARG A 4 -32.99 -8.33 -4.51
CA ARG A 4 -33.09 -9.43 -5.51
C ARG A 4 -32.51 -10.76 -5.00
N LEU A 5 -31.53 -10.70 -4.09
CA LEU A 5 -30.88 -11.88 -3.52
C LEU A 5 -31.63 -12.43 -2.31
N THR A 6 -32.19 -11.55 -1.47
CA THR A 6 -32.80 -11.94 -0.20
C THR A 6 -34.32 -11.99 -0.24
N GLY A 7 -34.97 -11.36 -1.25
CA GLY A 7 -36.42 -11.18 -1.30
C GLY A 7 -36.97 -10.19 -0.25
N LEU A 8 -36.12 -9.60 0.58
CA LEU A 8 -36.50 -8.70 1.67
C LEU A 8 -36.29 -7.24 1.30
N ASP A 9 -37.07 -6.36 1.91
CA ASP A 9 -36.80 -4.94 1.88
C ASP A 9 -35.59 -4.65 2.80
N VAL A 10 -34.55 -4.03 2.22
CA VAL A 10 -33.31 -3.69 2.90
C VAL A 10 -33.17 -2.18 3.06
N VAL A 11 -32.82 -1.75 4.24
CA VAL A 11 -32.43 -0.36 4.52
C VAL A 11 -30.96 -0.21 4.16
N VAL A 12 -30.69 0.78 3.31
CA VAL A 12 -29.31 1.14 2.93
C VAL A 12 -28.76 2.12 3.96
N VAL A 13 -27.71 1.73 4.65
CA VAL A 13 -26.92 2.62 5.54
C VAL A 13 -25.66 3.00 4.77
N ASP A 14 -25.64 4.20 4.18
CA ASP A 14 -24.57 4.68 3.31
C ASP A 14 -23.67 5.75 3.97
N LYS A 15 -24.04 6.21 5.17
CA LYS A 15 -23.25 7.17 5.93
C LYS A 15 -22.27 6.43 6.84
N ALA A 16 -21.00 6.45 6.47
CA ALA A 16 -19.95 5.99 7.34
C ALA A 16 -19.75 6.97 8.50
N GLY A 17 -20.03 6.55 9.74
CA GLY A 17 -19.75 7.36 10.95
C GLY A 17 -18.27 7.32 11.39
N ALA A 18 -17.40 6.59 10.67
CA ALA A 18 -15.98 6.49 11.00
C ALA A 18 -15.24 7.78 10.60
N PRO A 19 -14.33 8.29 11.45
CA PRO A 19 -13.52 9.44 11.12
C PRO A 19 -12.65 9.12 9.88
N ALA A 20 -12.78 9.93 8.83
CA ALA A 20 -11.96 9.84 7.63
C ALA A 20 -11.01 11.03 7.59
N GLY A 21 -9.70 10.76 7.53
CA GLY A 21 -8.69 11.79 7.28
C GLY A 21 -8.67 12.24 5.82
N GLN A 22 -8.12 13.42 5.58
CA GLN A 22 -7.83 13.86 4.23
C GLN A 22 -6.90 12.87 3.55
N LYS A 23 -7.22 12.50 2.31
CA LYS A 23 -6.41 11.59 1.49
C LYS A 23 -6.05 12.27 0.18
N ASP A 24 -4.79 12.60 0.01
CA ASP A 24 -4.28 13.15 -1.23
C ASP A 24 -3.96 12.01 -2.20
N VAL A 25 -4.40 12.14 -3.45
CA VAL A 25 -4.14 11.16 -4.51
C VAL A 25 -3.22 11.79 -5.53
N LEU A 26 -2.06 11.19 -5.73
CA LEU A 26 -1.06 11.62 -6.70
C LEU A 26 -0.88 10.54 -7.77
N LEU A 27 -0.93 10.98 -9.02
CA LEU A 27 -0.63 10.17 -10.19
C LEU A 27 0.74 10.59 -10.71
N MET A 28 1.65 9.63 -10.87
CA MET A 28 3.04 9.90 -11.25
C MET A 28 3.50 9.01 -12.39
N ARG A 29 4.23 9.60 -13.32
CA ARG A 29 5.03 8.86 -14.31
C ARG A 29 6.46 8.75 -13.80
N GLY A 30 6.99 7.54 -13.75
CA GLY A 30 8.37 7.31 -13.34
C GLY A 30 9.35 7.66 -14.47
N MET A 31 10.19 8.68 -14.29
CA MET A 31 11.18 9.07 -15.30
C MET A 31 12.28 8.02 -15.52
N GLU A 32 12.58 7.22 -14.53
CA GLU A 32 13.59 6.13 -14.56
C GLU A 32 12.96 4.75 -14.31
N GLY A 33 11.67 4.62 -14.58
CA GLY A 33 10.87 3.43 -14.32
C GLY A 33 10.22 3.41 -12.94
N ALA A 34 9.07 2.75 -12.86
CA ALA A 34 8.20 2.78 -11.68
C ALA A 34 8.88 2.24 -10.39
N ALA A 35 9.72 1.22 -10.51
CA ALA A 35 10.41 0.62 -9.36
C ALA A 35 11.46 1.56 -8.74
N ARG A 36 12.20 2.32 -9.55
CA ARG A 36 13.18 3.30 -9.05
C ARG A 36 12.49 4.50 -8.40
N THR A 37 11.42 4.98 -9.02
CA THR A 37 10.60 6.06 -8.47
C THR A 37 10.01 5.65 -7.12
N ALA A 38 9.45 4.43 -7.01
CA ALA A 38 8.97 3.89 -5.74
C ALA A 38 10.09 3.82 -4.69
N THR A 39 11.30 3.36 -5.06
CA THR A 39 12.45 3.31 -4.15
C THR A 39 12.82 4.70 -3.63
N ALA A 40 12.83 5.71 -4.47
CA ALA A 40 13.12 7.10 -4.07
C ALA A 40 12.05 7.65 -3.11
N LEU A 41 10.76 7.38 -3.37
CA LEU A 41 9.66 7.76 -2.48
C LEU A 41 9.73 7.04 -1.12
N ILE A 42 10.07 5.74 -1.11
CA ILE A 42 10.29 4.98 0.13
C ILE A 42 11.38 5.65 0.96
N HIS A 43 12.51 5.99 0.37
CA HIS A 43 13.60 6.67 1.08
C HIS A 43 13.14 8.01 1.66
N ALA A 44 12.49 8.84 0.86
CA ALA A 44 11.99 10.14 1.29
C ALA A 44 11.00 10.03 2.45
N ALA A 45 10.11 9.04 2.42
CA ALA A 45 9.11 8.81 3.45
C ALA A 45 9.73 8.24 4.74
N VAL A 46 10.58 7.21 4.63
CA VAL A 46 11.22 6.57 5.80
C VAL A 46 12.16 7.53 6.51
N HIS A 47 12.86 8.42 5.79
CA HIS A 47 13.66 9.49 6.40
C HIS A 47 12.82 10.49 7.22
N ARG A 48 11.54 10.63 6.89
CA ARG A 48 10.58 11.45 7.64
C ARG A 48 9.82 10.67 8.70
N ASN A 49 10.21 9.42 8.97
CA ASN A 49 9.54 8.48 9.86
C ASN A 49 8.07 8.20 9.48
N LEU A 50 7.70 8.36 8.21
CA LEU A 50 6.38 8.01 7.70
C LEU A 50 6.27 6.49 7.53
N ARG A 51 5.11 5.95 7.88
CA ARG A 51 4.79 4.53 7.65
C ARG A 51 4.21 4.31 6.26
N VAL A 52 4.85 3.43 5.51
CA VAL A 52 4.61 3.24 4.09
C VAL A 52 4.19 1.81 3.78
N ILE A 53 3.15 1.67 2.97
CA ILE A 53 2.85 0.41 2.30
C ILE A 53 3.06 0.58 0.80
N VAL A 54 3.76 -0.36 0.20
CA VAL A 54 4.01 -0.39 -1.25
C VAL A 54 3.39 -1.64 -1.84
N TYR A 55 2.54 -1.47 -2.81
CA TYR A 55 1.96 -2.57 -3.57
C TYR A 55 2.59 -2.68 -4.94
N THR A 56 2.94 -3.91 -5.32
CA THR A 56 3.50 -4.23 -6.63
C THR A 56 2.69 -5.34 -7.30
N GLN A 57 2.86 -5.50 -8.60
CA GLN A 57 2.14 -6.49 -9.38
C GLN A 57 2.80 -7.89 -9.34
N SER A 58 4.09 -7.98 -8.98
CA SER A 58 4.81 -9.25 -8.98
C SER A 58 5.72 -9.43 -7.78
N ARG A 59 5.92 -10.69 -7.38
CA ARG A 59 6.85 -11.06 -6.30
C ARG A 59 8.28 -10.61 -6.59
N LYS A 60 8.71 -10.71 -7.85
CA LYS A 60 10.05 -10.29 -8.27
C LYS A 60 10.27 -8.80 -8.05
N ILE A 61 9.33 -7.96 -8.43
CA ILE A 61 9.40 -6.51 -8.23
C ILE A 61 9.33 -6.15 -6.75
N THR A 62 8.51 -6.86 -5.95
CA THR A 62 8.45 -6.69 -4.47
C THR A 62 9.83 -6.85 -3.84
N GLU A 63 10.52 -7.96 -4.13
CA GLU A 63 11.85 -8.26 -3.60
C GLU A 63 12.89 -7.23 -4.09
N LEU A 64 12.85 -6.90 -5.37
CA LEU A 64 13.78 -5.94 -5.98
C LEU A 64 13.68 -4.56 -5.33
N ILE A 65 12.47 -4.03 -5.16
CA ILE A 65 12.24 -2.73 -4.50
C ILE A 65 12.70 -2.80 -3.05
N ALA A 66 12.36 -3.88 -2.32
CA ALA A 66 12.78 -4.03 -0.92
C ALA A 66 14.31 -4.07 -0.79
N ILE A 67 15.01 -4.79 -1.67
CA ILE A 67 16.47 -4.84 -1.70
C ILE A 67 17.07 -3.46 -2.02
N TRP A 68 16.56 -2.78 -3.05
CA TRP A 68 17.07 -1.47 -3.45
C TRP A 68 16.84 -0.42 -2.36
N ALA A 69 15.65 -0.42 -1.75
CA ALA A 69 15.33 0.50 -0.66
C ALA A 69 16.18 0.23 0.60
N SER A 70 16.47 -1.03 0.91
CA SER A 70 17.30 -1.43 2.05
C SER A 70 18.80 -1.21 1.81
N GLY A 71 19.27 -1.36 0.55
CA GLY A 71 20.69 -1.43 0.22
C GLY A 71 21.47 -0.12 0.37
N ARG A 72 20.82 1.02 0.23
CA ARG A 72 21.49 2.34 0.21
C ARG A 72 21.76 2.94 1.59
N ALA A 73 21.08 2.49 2.64
CA ALA A 73 21.30 3.06 3.98
C ALA A 73 21.24 1.96 5.05
N LYS A 74 22.39 1.63 5.63
CA LYS A 74 22.53 0.62 6.68
C LYS A 74 21.53 0.84 7.84
N LYS A 75 21.24 2.11 8.18
CA LYS A 75 20.28 2.51 9.22
C LYS A 75 18.81 2.27 8.83
N LEU A 76 18.50 2.09 7.56
CA LEU A 76 17.14 1.88 7.07
C LEU A 76 16.83 0.41 6.78
N ARG A 77 17.86 -0.45 6.76
CA ARG A 77 17.70 -1.88 6.43
C ARG A 77 16.72 -2.59 7.37
N ASP A 78 16.75 -2.23 8.65
CA ASP A 78 15.88 -2.81 9.68
C ASP A 78 14.46 -2.20 9.68
N LYS A 79 14.23 -1.15 8.87
CA LYS A 79 12.95 -0.44 8.78
C LYS A 79 12.15 -0.76 7.53
N ILE A 80 12.71 -1.54 6.60
CA ILE A 80 12.10 -1.86 5.30
C ILE A 80 12.12 -3.37 5.10
N CYS A 81 10.99 -3.99 4.78
CA CYS A 81 10.95 -5.40 4.42
C CYS A 81 9.99 -5.70 3.28
N ALA A 82 10.22 -6.84 2.61
CA ALA A 82 9.24 -7.45 1.72
C ALA A 82 8.23 -8.27 2.54
N TYR A 83 6.98 -8.33 2.06
CA TYR A 83 5.93 -9.18 2.62
C TYR A 83 5.25 -9.94 1.49
N ARG A 84 5.10 -11.25 1.67
CA ARG A 84 4.47 -12.12 0.66
C ARG A 84 3.64 -13.23 1.30
N ALA A 85 2.63 -13.69 0.57
CA ALA A 85 1.74 -14.76 1.02
C ALA A 85 2.45 -16.09 1.32
N GLY A 86 3.64 -16.32 0.70
CA GLY A 86 4.45 -17.53 0.92
C GLY A 86 5.26 -17.55 2.21
N PHE A 87 5.23 -16.51 3.02
CA PHE A 87 5.86 -16.53 4.35
C PHE A 87 5.06 -17.41 5.32
N LEU A 88 5.75 -18.02 6.27
CA LEU A 88 5.12 -18.77 7.34
C LEU A 88 4.18 -17.85 8.15
N PRO A 89 3.10 -18.37 8.71
CA PRO A 89 2.16 -17.56 9.51
C PRO A 89 2.84 -16.78 10.64
N GLU A 90 3.87 -17.36 11.24
CA GLU A 90 4.65 -16.72 12.32
C GLU A 90 5.47 -15.53 11.82
N GLU A 91 6.13 -15.69 10.67
CA GLU A 91 6.88 -14.60 10.03
C GLU A 91 5.97 -13.43 9.64
N ARG A 92 4.78 -13.74 9.09
CA ARG A 92 3.78 -12.73 8.75
C ARG A 92 3.34 -11.95 9.98
N ARG A 93 2.95 -12.64 11.06
CA ARG A 93 2.56 -12.02 12.34
C ARG A 93 3.68 -11.19 12.94
N PHE A 94 4.93 -11.63 12.79
CA PHE A 94 6.09 -10.85 13.26
C PHE A 94 6.21 -9.53 12.50
N ILE A 95 6.18 -9.55 11.17
CA ILE A 95 6.25 -8.34 10.33
C ILE A 95 5.08 -7.40 10.64
N GLU A 96 3.87 -7.91 10.77
CA GLU A 96 2.67 -7.15 11.11
C GLU A 96 2.83 -6.43 12.46
N LYS A 97 3.32 -7.13 13.49
CA LYS A 97 3.62 -6.54 14.81
C LYS A 97 4.70 -5.47 14.74
N GLN A 98 5.76 -5.68 13.95
CA GLN A 98 6.83 -4.69 13.77
C GLN A 98 6.30 -3.43 13.07
N LEU A 99 5.42 -3.59 12.08
CA LEU A 99 4.80 -2.47 11.37
C LEU A 99 3.81 -1.72 12.29
N ALA A 100 2.95 -2.42 13.01
CA ALA A 100 2.00 -1.83 13.96
C ALA A 100 2.70 -1.06 15.08
N SER A 101 3.84 -1.57 15.58
CA SER A 101 4.64 -0.90 16.61
C SER A 101 5.50 0.28 16.10
N GLY A 102 5.58 0.49 14.78
CA GLY A 102 6.41 1.52 14.16
C GLY A 102 7.93 1.22 14.17
N ARG A 103 8.34 0.02 14.56
CA ARG A 103 9.73 -0.43 14.42
C ARG A 103 10.09 -0.62 12.94
N LEU A 104 9.17 -1.22 12.19
CA LEU A 104 9.21 -1.27 10.74
C LEU A 104 8.44 -0.07 10.19
N LEU A 105 9.01 0.65 9.23
CA LEU A 105 8.39 1.82 8.62
C LEU A 105 7.87 1.56 7.21
N CYS A 106 8.43 0.61 6.49
CA CYS A 106 8.00 0.30 5.13
C CYS A 106 7.83 -1.19 4.91
N VAL A 107 6.72 -1.55 4.30
CA VAL A 107 6.48 -2.89 3.79
C VAL A 107 6.18 -2.85 2.30
N VAL A 108 6.89 -3.68 1.54
CA VAL A 108 6.65 -3.86 0.10
C VAL A 108 5.96 -5.20 -0.11
N SER A 109 4.78 -5.21 -0.72
CA SER A 109 3.94 -6.40 -0.86
C SER A 109 3.29 -6.49 -2.24
N THR A 110 2.79 -7.66 -2.55
CA THR A 110 1.79 -7.86 -3.59
C THR A 110 0.39 -7.64 -3.00
N SER A 111 -0.65 -8.24 -3.55
CA SER A 111 -2.01 -8.24 -2.97
C SER A 111 -2.12 -8.93 -1.59
N ALA A 112 -1.04 -9.52 -1.08
CA ALA A 112 -1.06 -10.27 0.19
C ALA A 112 -1.46 -9.45 1.42
N LEU A 113 -1.29 -8.13 1.39
CA LEU A 113 -1.72 -7.19 2.44
C LEU A 113 -3.00 -6.40 2.08
N GLU A 114 -3.70 -6.81 1.02
CA GLU A 114 -4.91 -6.11 0.56
C GLU A 114 -6.10 -6.34 1.49
N LEU A 115 -6.23 -7.53 2.07
CA LEU A 115 -7.39 -7.93 2.89
C LEU A 115 -6.98 -8.51 4.25
N GLY A 116 -7.84 -8.26 5.24
CA GLY A 116 -7.90 -9.06 6.48
C GLY A 116 -6.81 -8.82 7.53
N ILE A 117 -5.94 -7.82 7.37
CA ILE A 117 -4.83 -7.60 8.31
C ILE A 117 -4.91 -6.19 8.91
N ASP A 118 -4.79 -6.10 10.23
CA ASP A 118 -4.64 -4.82 10.91
C ASP A 118 -3.14 -4.50 11.07
N ILE A 119 -2.65 -3.62 10.21
CA ILE A 119 -1.25 -3.18 10.19
C ILE A 119 -1.04 -1.80 10.82
N GLY A 120 -2.06 -1.33 11.56
CA GLY A 120 -2.03 -0.03 12.20
C GLY A 120 -2.16 1.14 11.21
N ASN A 121 -1.88 2.34 11.71
CA ASN A 121 -1.97 3.56 10.90
C ASN A 121 -0.78 3.71 9.97
N LEU A 122 -1.08 3.77 8.69
CA LEU A 122 -0.12 4.06 7.64
C LEU A 122 -0.37 5.47 7.10
N ASP A 123 0.73 6.14 6.72
CA ASP A 123 0.71 7.53 6.24
C ASP A 123 0.71 7.59 4.71
N LEU A 124 1.38 6.63 4.05
CA LEU A 124 1.58 6.63 2.61
C LEU A 124 1.31 5.24 2.02
N CYS A 125 0.48 5.20 0.97
CA CYS A 125 0.29 4.04 0.11
C CYS A 125 0.91 4.32 -1.26
N ILE A 126 1.81 3.47 -1.72
CA ILE A 126 2.41 3.54 -3.05
C ILE A 126 1.93 2.34 -3.87
N LEU A 127 1.33 2.60 -5.02
CA LEU A 127 0.96 1.59 -6.00
C LEU A 127 1.96 1.65 -7.16
N VAL A 128 2.71 0.56 -7.35
CA VAL A 128 3.65 0.41 -8.46
C VAL A 128 2.93 -0.34 -9.58
N GLY A 129 2.38 0.42 -10.49
CA GLY A 129 1.42 0.00 -11.51
C GLY A 129 -0.03 0.03 -11.05
N TYR A 130 -0.94 0.18 -12.00
CA TYR A 130 -2.37 0.17 -11.77
C TYR A 130 -2.86 -1.23 -11.35
N PRO A 131 -3.63 -1.37 -10.27
CA PRO A 131 -4.05 -2.69 -9.76
C PRO A 131 -5.06 -3.44 -10.64
N GLY A 132 -5.43 -2.88 -11.79
CA GLY A 132 -6.38 -3.48 -12.73
C GLY A 132 -7.83 -3.10 -12.49
N THR A 133 -8.21 -2.68 -11.28
CA THR A 133 -9.57 -2.22 -10.95
C THR A 133 -9.56 -1.04 -9.99
N ILE A 134 -10.56 -0.18 -10.10
CA ILE A 134 -10.80 0.92 -9.14
C ILE A 134 -11.06 0.37 -7.75
N MET A 135 -11.76 -0.76 -7.63
CA MET A 135 -12.03 -1.41 -6.35
C MET A 135 -10.73 -1.81 -5.64
N SER A 136 -9.82 -2.50 -6.31
CA SER A 136 -8.50 -2.86 -5.74
C SER A 136 -7.68 -1.63 -5.37
N THR A 137 -7.74 -0.57 -6.17
CA THR A 137 -7.08 0.70 -5.86
C THR A 137 -7.57 1.26 -4.54
N TRP A 138 -8.88 1.35 -4.32
CA TRP A 138 -9.45 1.86 -3.08
C TRP A 138 -9.29 0.91 -1.89
N GLN A 139 -9.32 -0.41 -2.09
CA GLN A 139 -9.02 -1.39 -1.03
C GLN A 139 -7.60 -1.23 -0.50
N ARG A 140 -6.62 -1.02 -1.38
CA ARG A 140 -5.22 -0.73 -1.02
C ARG A 140 -5.08 0.65 -0.39
N ALA A 141 -5.70 1.67 -0.97
CA ALA A 141 -5.75 3.02 -0.41
C ALA A 141 -6.45 3.11 0.94
N GLY A 142 -7.37 2.17 1.24
CA GLY A 142 -8.04 2.06 2.53
C GLY A 142 -7.14 1.62 3.69
N ARG A 143 -5.87 1.32 3.44
CA ARG A 143 -4.88 0.98 4.46
C ARG A 143 -4.24 2.21 5.10
N VAL A 144 -4.37 3.39 4.50
CA VAL A 144 -3.82 4.64 4.99
C VAL A 144 -4.92 5.60 5.47
N GLY A 145 -4.60 6.45 6.44
CA GLY A 145 -5.49 7.52 6.91
C GLY A 145 -6.70 7.05 7.71
N ARG A 146 -6.60 5.95 8.47
CA ARG A 146 -7.74 5.38 9.22
C ARG A 146 -8.17 6.20 10.43
N ASP A 147 -7.25 6.88 11.11
CA ASP A 147 -7.51 7.60 12.37
C ASP A 147 -7.79 9.09 12.15
N GLY A 148 -8.34 9.47 11.02
CA GLY A 148 -8.59 10.89 10.72
C GLY A 148 -7.33 11.69 10.42
N LYS A 149 -6.15 11.06 10.32
CA LYS A 149 -4.90 11.73 9.97
C LYS A 149 -4.79 11.94 8.46
N PRO A 150 -4.12 13.01 8.02
CA PRO A 150 -3.78 13.17 6.61
C PRO A 150 -2.96 11.99 6.09
N SER A 151 -3.23 11.56 4.88
CA SER A 151 -2.55 10.44 4.25
C SER A 151 -2.44 10.64 2.75
N ALA A 152 -1.53 9.92 2.09
CA ALA A 152 -1.39 10.00 0.65
C ALA A 152 -1.45 8.63 -0.02
N LEU A 153 -2.04 8.62 -1.20
CA LEU A 153 -1.99 7.54 -2.17
C LEU A 153 -1.18 8.01 -3.37
N VAL A 154 -0.12 7.31 -3.71
CA VAL A 154 0.66 7.57 -4.92
C VAL A 154 0.53 6.38 -5.86
N LEU A 155 0.04 6.61 -7.06
CA LEU A 155 0.04 5.64 -8.15
C LEU A 155 1.18 6.00 -9.11
N ILE A 156 2.12 5.08 -9.29
CA ILE A 156 3.24 5.23 -10.23
C ILE A 156 2.95 4.33 -11.43
N ALA A 157 2.73 4.93 -12.59
CA ALA A 157 2.46 4.17 -13.80
C ALA A 157 3.69 3.41 -14.29
N HIS A 158 3.46 2.20 -14.78
CA HIS A 158 4.39 1.53 -15.68
C HIS A 158 4.34 2.13 -17.10
N GLU A 159 5.27 1.73 -17.94
CA GLU A 159 5.29 2.16 -19.35
C GLU A 159 4.33 1.35 -20.24
N ASP A 160 3.52 0.47 -19.64
CA ASP A 160 2.54 -0.31 -20.37
C ASP A 160 1.29 0.51 -20.74
N ALA A 161 0.59 0.06 -21.79
CA ALA A 161 -0.54 0.78 -22.36
C ALA A 161 -1.71 0.94 -21.39
N LEU A 162 -1.93 -0.04 -20.46
CA LEU A 162 -3.03 0.00 -19.51
C LEU A 162 -2.80 1.10 -18.47
N ASP A 163 -1.61 1.14 -17.89
CA ASP A 163 -1.25 2.16 -16.91
C ASP A 163 -1.28 3.56 -17.53
N GLN A 164 -0.80 3.69 -18.77
CA GLN A 164 -0.82 4.97 -19.49
C GLN A 164 -2.23 5.44 -19.87
N TYR A 165 -3.18 4.53 -20.05
CA TYR A 165 -4.58 4.87 -20.33
C TYR A 165 -5.31 5.44 -19.11
N PHE A 166 -4.99 4.94 -17.89
CA PHE A 166 -5.64 5.37 -16.65
C PHE A 166 -4.96 6.55 -15.96
N MET A 167 -3.85 7.06 -16.51
CA MET A 167 -3.09 8.20 -16.00
C MET A 167 -3.27 9.47 -16.83
#